data_243a8af51b70226a4421143337c7aec9
#
_entry.id   243a8af51b70226a4421143337c7aec9
#
_cell.length_a   1.000
_cell.length_b   1.000
_cell.length_c   1.000
_cell.angle_alpha   90.00
_cell.angle_beta   90.00
_cell.angle_gamma   90.00
#
_symmetry.space_group_name_H-M   'P 1'
#
loop_
_entity.id
_entity.type
_entity.pdbx_description
1 polymer ?
#
loop_
_entity_poly.entity_id
_entity_poly.type
_entity_poly.pdbx_seq_one_letter_code
_entity_poly.pdbx_strand_id
1 'polypeptide(L)'
;MIQAIILQDQERALARFREPIEGIHFVDYMVESIVSLTHEAFGQRALVVEIMAEGMRNPQVAAMLKNKHMTITEFVAQRMRNAQQKGEISPDINTAMTSRLLLDLTYGVLADIEAEDLAREASFAQGLRAMIGGILTAS
;
A
#
# COMPACT_ATOMS: atom_id res chain seq x y z
N MET A 1 23.51 1.82 2.72
CA MET A 1 22.58 2.93 2.43
C MET A 1 21.23 2.44 1.88
N ILE A 2 21.22 1.63 0.82
CA ILE A 2 19.98 1.11 0.23
C ILE A 2 19.15 0.32 1.26
N GLN A 3 19.80 -0.56 2.03
CA GLN A 3 19.12 -1.34 3.06
C GLN A 3 18.43 -0.45 4.11
N ALA A 4 19.10 0.60 4.56
CA ALA A 4 18.54 1.52 5.55
C ALA A 4 17.29 2.23 5.01
N ILE A 5 17.31 2.62 3.73
CA ILE A 5 16.18 3.28 3.09
C ILE A 5 14.99 2.33 2.94
N ILE A 6 15.26 1.08 2.55
CA ILE A 6 14.21 0.05 2.42
C ILE A 6 13.56 -0.20 3.78
N LEU A 7 14.37 -0.33 4.84
CA LEU A 7 13.86 -0.54 6.20
C LEU A 7 13.07 0.65 6.72
N GLN A 8 13.50 1.86 6.41
CA GLN A 8 12.78 3.08 6.79
C GLN A 8 11.42 3.15 6.11
N ASP A 9 11.37 2.82 4.82
CA ASP A 9 10.12 2.80 4.06
C ASP A 9 9.17 1.72 4.58
N GLN A 10 9.71 0.54 4.92
CA GLN A 10 8.95 -0.54 5.55
C GLN A 10 8.33 -0.08 6.88
N GLU A 11 9.13 0.54 7.74
CA GLU A 11 8.65 0.97 9.05
C GLU A 11 7.58 2.06 8.92
N ARG A 12 7.72 2.96 7.96
CA ARG A 12 6.72 3.99 7.68
C ARG A 12 5.38 3.35 7.29
N ALA A 13 5.42 2.35 6.41
CA ALA A 13 4.20 1.66 5.98
C ALA A 13 3.57 0.88 7.14
N LEU A 14 4.38 0.15 7.91
CA LEU A 14 3.87 -0.59 9.06
C LEU A 14 3.27 0.33 10.12
N ALA A 15 3.91 1.47 10.37
CA ALA A 15 3.40 2.44 11.34
C ALA A 15 2.01 2.94 10.92
N ARG A 16 1.81 3.21 9.63
CA ARG A 16 0.50 3.62 9.11
C ARG A 16 -0.55 2.51 9.30
N PHE A 17 -0.21 1.26 8.97
CA PHE A 17 -1.16 0.16 9.05
C PHE A 17 -1.39 -0.34 10.48
N ARG A 18 -0.59 0.10 11.46
CA ARG A 18 -0.82 -0.17 12.88
C ARG A 18 -1.83 0.78 13.50
N GLU A 19 -2.22 1.86 12.81
CA GLU A 19 -3.24 2.77 13.30
C GLU A 19 -4.52 2.02 13.63
N PRO A 20 -5.23 2.38 14.72
CA PRO A 20 -6.48 1.74 15.08
C PRO A 20 -7.54 1.89 13.98
N ILE A 21 -8.32 0.83 13.76
CA ILE A 21 -9.40 0.82 12.76
C ILE A 21 -10.77 1.01 13.40
N GLU A 22 -10.86 1.02 14.72
CA GLU A 22 -12.14 1.07 15.43
C GLU A 22 -12.98 2.27 15.00
N GLY A 23 -14.25 2.00 14.67
CA GLY A 23 -15.18 3.03 14.24
C GLY A 23 -15.03 3.47 12.79
N ILE A 24 -14.10 2.89 12.04
CA ILE A 24 -13.85 3.22 10.63
C ILE A 24 -14.06 1.96 9.80
N HIS A 25 -14.83 2.07 8.71
CA HIS A 25 -15.00 0.97 7.77
C HIS A 25 -13.66 0.66 7.10
N PHE A 26 -13.37 -0.62 6.87
CA PHE A 26 -12.09 -1.06 6.34
C PHE A 26 -11.75 -0.41 5.00
N VAL A 27 -12.74 -0.23 4.11
CA VAL A 27 -12.53 0.44 2.81
C VAL A 27 -12.00 1.85 3.01
N ASP A 28 -12.61 2.62 3.90
CA ASP A 28 -12.17 4.00 4.19
C ASP A 28 -10.77 4.01 4.81
N TYR A 29 -10.51 3.05 5.71
CA TYR A 29 -9.19 2.89 6.30
C TYR A 29 -8.11 2.65 5.24
N MET A 30 -8.38 1.76 4.26
CA MET A 30 -7.42 1.48 3.19
C MET A 30 -7.21 2.69 2.29
N VAL A 31 -8.27 3.40 1.92
CA VAL A 31 -8.16 4.60 1.08
C VAL A 31 -7.30 5.66 1.78
N GLU A 32 -7.61 5.95 3.04
CA GLU A 32 -6.85 6.93 3.83
C GLU A 32 -5.40 6.51 4.00
N SER A 33 -5.15 5.22 4.19
CA SER A 33 -3.79 4.70 4.34
C SER A 33 -2.98 4.87 3.06
N ILE A 34 -3.55 4.56 1.91
CA ILE A 34 -2.87 4.70 0.61
C ILE A 34 -2.59 6.17 0.33
N VAL A 35 -3.56 7.05 0.55
CA VAL A 35 -3.39 8.50 0.37
C VAL A 35 -2.25 9.01 1.27
N SER A 36 -2.27 8.65 2.55
CA SER A 36 -1.23 9.09 3.50
C SER A 36 0.15 8.59 3.11
N LEU A 37 0.28 7.32 2.75
CA LEU A 37 1.57 6.75 2.34
C LEU A 37 2.10 7.42 1.08
N THR A 38 1.23 7.71 0.12
CA THR A 38 1.62 8.42 -1.09
C THR A 38 2.17 9.81 -0.76
N HIS A 39 1.47 10.57 0.08
CA HIS A 39 1.92 11.91 0.48
C HIS A 39 3.23 11.88 1.27
N GLU A 40 3.36 10.95 2.22
CA GLU A 40 4.56 10.82 3.04
C GLU A 40 5.79 10.46 2.23
N ALA A 41 5.61 9.70 1.15
CA ALA A 41 6.71 9.24 0.32
C ALA A 41 7.18 10.26 -0.73
N PHE A 42 6.46 11.36 -0.94
CA PHE A 42 6.81 12.33 -1.99
C PHE A 42 8.25 12.86 -1.87
N GLY A 43 8.72 13.14 -0.66
CA GLY A 43 10.08 13.65 -0.46
C GLY A 43 11.20 12.67 -0.84
N GLN A 44 10.88 11.37 -0.91
CA GLN A 44 11.84 10.32 -1.24
C GLN A 44 11.43 9.53 -2.49
N ARG A 45 10.45 10.01 -3.21
CA ARG A 45 9.84 9.32 -4.35
C ARG A 45 10.86 8.84 -5.39
N ALA A 46 11.73 9.74 -5.85
CA ALA A 46 12.73 9.39 -6.85
C ALA A 46 13.66 8.28 -6.36
N LEU A 47 14.06 8.34 -5.09
CA LEU A 47 14.94 7.34 -4.49
C LEU A 47 14.25 6.00 -4.36
N VAL A 48 12.98 5.97 -3.95
CA VAL A 48 12.19 4.75 -3.87
C VAL A 48 12.10 4.09 -5.24
N VAL A 49 11.80 4.86 -6.28
CA VAL A 49 11.70 4.35 -7.66
C VAL A 49 13.05 3.84 -8.16
N GLU A 50 14.15 4.55 -7.86
CA GLU A 50 15.49 4.10 -8.22
C GLU A 50 15.85 2.76 -7.57
N ILE A 51 15.49 2.57 -6.30
CA ILE A 51 15.73 1.32 -5.59
C ILE A 51 14.90 0.19 -6.20
N MET A 52 13.67 0.45 -6.57
CA MET A 52 12.83 -0.54 -7.27
C MET A 52 13.46 -0.97 -8.58
N ALA A 53 13.98 -0.01 -9.36
CA ALA A 53 14.69 -0.30 -10.61
C ALA A 53 15.96 -1.10 -10.36
N GLU A 54 16.72 -0.76 -9.30
CA GLU A 54 17.93 -1.51 -8.93
C GLU A 54 17.59 -2.96 -8.59
N GLY A 55 16.45 -3.21 -7.95
CA GLY A 55 15.99 -4.56 -7.63
C GLY A 55 15.79 -5.45 -8.86
N MET A 56 15.58 -4.86 -10.03
CA MET A 56 15.42 -5.63 -11.26
C MET A 56 16.72 -6.21 -11.78
N ARG A 57 17.87 -5.65 -11.37
CA ARG A 57 19.18 -6.09 -11.85
C ARG A 57 20.16 -6.50 -10.75
N ASN A 58 19.81 -6.28 -9.49
CA ASN A 58 20.65 -6.62 -8.36
C ASN A 58 19.94 -7.62 -7.45
N PRO A 59 20.36 -8.90 -7.42
CA PRO A 59 19.68 -9.93 -6.63
C PRO A 59 19.62 -9.64 -5.14
N GLN A 60 20.62 -8.96 -4.57
CA GLN A 60 20.61 -8.61 -3.15
C GLN A 60 19.52 -7.58 -2.84
N VAL A 61 19.40 -6.56 -3.69
CA VAL A 61 18.35 -5.55 -3.55
C VAL A 61 16.98 -6.19 -3.77
N ALA A 62 16.86 -7.06 -4.77
CA ALA A 62 15.62 -7.80 -5.03
C ALA A 62 15.16 -8.58 -3.79
N ALA A 63 16.11 -9.26 -3.11
CA ALA A 63 15.80 -10.03 -1.90
C ALA A 63 15.30 -9.12 -0.76
N MET A 64 15.92 -7.96 -0.58
CA MET A 64 15.50 -6.99 0.43
C MET A 64 14.10 -6.43 0.15
N LEU A 65 13.82 -6.10 -1.12
CA LEU A 65 12.50 -5.61 -1.52
C LEU A 65 11.42 -6.69 -1.36
N LYS A 66 11.75 -7.92 -1.73
CA LYS A 66 10.83 -9.05 -1.55
C LYS A 66 10.46 -9.22 -0.08
N ASN A 67 11.45 -9.18 0.80
CA ASN A 67 11.22 -9.31 2.24
C ASN A 67 10.34 -8.17 2.78
N LYS A 68 10.62 -6.94 2.37
CA LYS A 68 9.81 -5.77 2.72
C LYS A 68 8.35 -5.95 2.27
N HIS A 69 8.15 -6.33 1.01
CA HIS A 69 6.80 -6.51 0.45
C HIS A 69 6.04 -7.63 1.18
N MET A 70 6.73 -8.73 1.50
CA MET A 70 6.10 -9.83 2.26
C MET A 70 5.66 -9.36 3.64
N THR A 71 6.51 -8.61 4.33
CA THR A 71 6.23 -8.13 5.68
C THR A 71 5.01 -7.20 5.70
N ILE A 72 4.99 -6.23 4.80
CA ILE A 72 3.86 -5.27 4.73
C ILE A 72 2.59 -5.97 4.28
N THR A 73 2.69 -6.81 3.25
CA THR A 73 1.53 -7.52 2.68
C THR A 73 0.89 -8.43 3.72
N GLU A 74 1.70 -9.16 4.50
CA GLU A 74 1.16 -10.05 5.53
C GLU A 74 0.43 -9.27 6.62
N PHE A 75 0.96 -8.12 7.00
CA PHE A 75 0.29 -7.27 7.99
C PHE A 75 -1.07 -6.77 7.48
N VAL A 76 -1.11 -6.27 6.25
CA VAL A 76 -2.35 -5.79 5.62
C VAL A 76 -3.34 -6.94 5.42
N ALA A 77 -2.85 -8.11 4.99
CA ALA A 77 -3.69 -9.29 4.80
C ALA A 77 -4.36 -9.73 6.10
N GLN A 78 -3.65 -9.64 7.23
CA GLN A 78 -4.24 -9.96 8.52
C GLN A 78 -5.37 -8.97 8.89
N ARG A 79 -5.15 -7.68 8.65
CA ARG A 79 -6.18 -6.66 8.84
C ARG A 79 -7.40 -6.93 7.95
N MET A 80 -7.14 -7.36 6.73
CA MET A 80 -8.18 -7.69 5.76
C MET A 80 -9.00 -8.91 6.23
N ARG A 81 -8.34 -9.95 6.74
CA ARG A 81 -9.04 -11.11 7.31
C ARG A 81 -9.93 -10.72 8.49
N ASN A 82 -9.45 -9.82 9.34
CA ASN A 82 -10.25 -9.31 10.45
C ASN A 82 -11.51 -8.58 9.95
N ALA A 83 -11.38 -7.81 8.88
CA ALA A 83 -12.51 -7.11 8.25
C ALA A 83 -13.50 -8.11 7.64
N GLN A 84 -13.03 -9.21 7.06
CA GLN A 84 -13.89 -10.29 6.56
C GLN A 84 -14.73 -10.89 7.70
N GLN A 85 -14.10 -11.13 8.85
CA GLN A 85 -14.79 -11.69 10.01
C GLN A 85 -15.88 -10.75 10.55
N LYS A 86 -15.68 -9.44 10.41
CA LYS A 86 -16.65 -8.43 10.81
C LYS A 86 -17.75 -8.21 9.76
N GLY A 87 -17.65 -8.85 8.60
CA GLY A 87 -18.61 -8.67 7.52
C GLY A 87 -18.46 -7.37 6.75
N GLU A 88 -17.38 -6.64 6.92
CA GLU A 88 -17.16 -5.35 6.23
C GLU A 88 -16.76 -5.52 4.78
N ILE A 89 -16.10 -6.63 4.44
CA ILE A 89 -15.66 -6.93 3.08
C ILE A 89 -16.02 -8.37 2.71
N SER A 90 -15.99 -8.67 1.42
CA SER A 90 -16.39 -9.99 0.92
C SER A 90 -15.51 -11.12 1.49
N PRO A 91 -16.11 -12.23 1.93
CA PRO A 91 -15.35 -13.38 2.41
C PRO A 91 -14.64 -14.14 1.30
N ASP A 92 -14.96 -13.86 0.04
CA ASP A 92 -14.41 -14.57 -1.11
C ASP A 92 -13.09 -13.98 -1.62
N ILE A 93 -12.65 -12.85 -1.05
CA ILE A 93 -11.42 -12.19 -1.46
C ILE A 93 -10.21 -12.98 -1.00
N ASN A 94 -9.26 -13.19 -1.91
CA ASN A 94 -7.93 -13.68 -1.57
C ASN A 94 -7.17 -12.55 -0.88
N THR A 95 -7.05 -12.61 0.43
CA THR A 95 -6.48 -11.51 1.22
C THR A 95 -5.00 -11.27 0.91
N ALA A 96 -4.23 -12.33 0.71
CA ALA A 96 -2.79 -12.19 0.42
C ALA A 96 -2.56 -11.52 -0.94
N MET A 97 -3.23 -11.99 -1.98
CA MET A 97 -3.06 -11.43 -3.33
C MET A 97 -3.62 -10.01 -3.42
N THR A 98 -4.78 -9.76 -2.84
CA THR A 98 -5.41 -8.44 -2.86
C THR A 98 -4.55 -7.42 -2.13
N SER A 99 -4.00 -7.79 -0.98
CA SER A 99 -3.08 -6.93 -0.21
C SER A 99 -1.82 -6.61 -1.01
N ARG A 100 -1.27 -7.60 -1.72
CA ARG A 100 -0.09 -7.40 -2.57
C ARG A 100 -0.39 -6.43 -3.71
N LEU A 101 -1.54 -6.58 -4.35
CA LEU A 101 -1.92 -5.69 -5.46
C LEU A 101 -2.21 -4.27 -4.99
N LEU A 102 -2.77 -4.09 -3.79
CA LEU A 102 -2.96 -2.75 -3.22
C LEU A 102 -1.62 -2.09 -2.92
N LEU A 103 -0.64 -2.85 -2.44
CA LEU A 103 0.71 -2.33 -2.24
C LEU A 103 1.35 -1.92 -3.57
N ASP A 104 1.23 -2.77 -4.59
CA ASP A 104 1.75 -2.48 -5.93
C ASP A 104 1.08 -1.24 -6.53
N LEU A 105 -0.21 -1.05 -6.28
CA LEU A 105 -0.92 0.16 -6.69
C LEU A 105 -0.28 1.41 -6.08
N THR A 106 0.04 1.36 -4.80
CA THR A 106 0.67 2.48 -4.09
C THR A 106 2.01 2.83 -4.73
N TYR A 107 2.85 1.84 -4.99
CA TYR A 107 4.14 2.07 -5.65
C TYR A 107 3.97 2.51 -7.10
N GLY A 108 2.94 2.03 -7.79
CA GLY A 108 2.62 2.49 -9.13
C GLY A 108 2.29 3.97 -9.19
N VAL A 109 1.56 4.47 -8.21
CA VAL A 109 1.26 5.91 -8.10
C VAL A 109 2.57 6.69 -7.88
N LEU A 110 3.44 6.20 -6.99
CA LEU A 110 4.73 6.86 -6.73
C LEU A 110 5.63 6.91 -7.96
N ALA A 111 5.53 5.91 -8.82
CA ALA A 111 6.32 5.85 -10.05
C ALA A 111 5.74 6.68 -11.19
N ASP A 112 4.52 7.20 -11.04
CA ASP A 112 3.89 8.05 -12.04
C ASP A 112 4.63 9.38 -12.14
N ILE A 113 4.92 9.83 -13.36
CA ILE A 113 5.58 11.09 -13.63
C ILE A 113 4.83 12.27 -12.99
N GLU A 114 3.49 12.19 -12.97
CA GLU A 114 2.61 13.22 -12.44
C GLU A 114 2.11 12.89 -11.03
N ALA A 115 2.82 12.06 -10.27
CA ALA A 115 2.38 11.54 -8.98
C ALA A 115 1.91 12.63 -8.02
N GLU A 116 2.66 13.73 -7.89
CA GLU A 116 2.29 14.80 -6.97
C GLU A 116 1.00 15.51 -7.40
N ASP A 117 0.87 15.82 -8.69
CA ASP A 117 -0.33 16.47 -9.21
C ASP A 117 -1.53 15.54 -9.12
N LEU A 118 -1.34 14.26 -9.47
CA LEU A 118 -2.38 13.25 -9.39
C LEU A 118 -2.93 13.13 -7.96
N ALA A 119 -2.04 13.00 -6.98
CA ALA A 119 -2.44 12.79 -5.59
C ALA A 119 -3.07 14.03 -4.94
N ARG A 120 -2.84 15.22 -5.51
CA ARG A 120 -3.46 16.46 -5.03
C ARG A 120 -4.88 16.68 -5.54
N GLU A 121 -5.27 15.98 -6.59
CA GLU A 121 -6.62 16.11 -7.13
C GLU A 121 -7.66 15.53 -6.17
N ALA A 122 -8.77 16.22 -5.98
CA ALA A 122 -9.87 15.74 -5.14
C ALA A 122 -10.40 14.38 -5.63
N SER A 123 -10.37 14.17 -6.95
CA SER A 123 -10.82 12.92 -7.56
C SER A 123 -9.93 11.71 -7.26
N PHE A 124 -8.70 11.91 -6.77
CA PHE A 124 -7.79 10.82 -6.46
C PHE A 124 -8.37 9.91 -5.36
N ALA A 125 -8.71 10.48 -4.20
CA ALA A 125 -9.31 9.73 -3.11
C ALA A 125 -10.66 9.14 -3.50
N GLN A 126 -11.47 9.87 -4.27
CA GLN A 126 -12.75 9.38 -4.76
C GLN A 126 -12.57 8.17 -5.68
N GLY A 127 -11.60 8.24 -6.60
CA GLY A 127 -11.29 7.14 -7.51
C GLY A 127 -10.80 5.91 -6.76
N LEU A 128 -9.92 6.09 -5.78
CA LEU A 128 -9.46 5.00 -4.92
C LEU A 128 -10.62 4.35 -4.18
N ARG A 129 -11.51 5.16 -3.60
CA ARG A 129 -12.66 4.64 -2.85
C ARG A 129 -13.58 3.82 -3.74
N ALA A 130 -13.88 4.32 -4.94
CA ALA A 130 -14.76 3.61 -5.88
C ALA A 130 -14.13 2.27 -6.29
N MET A 131 -12.85 2.27 -6.63
CA MET A 131 -12.15 1.08 -7.08
C MET A 131 -11.96 0.07 -5.94
N ILE A 132 -11.43 0.50 -4.82
CA ILE A 132 -11.17 -0.39 -3.67
C ILE A 132 -12.49 -0.88 -3.08
N GLY A 133 -13.47 0.00 -2.92
CA GLY A 133 -14.79 -0.38 -2.42
C GLY A 133 -15.47 -1.39 -3.33
N GLY A 134 -15.40 -1.18 -4.65
CA GLY A 134 -15.96 -2.10 -5.63
C GLY A 134 -15.34 -3.48 -5.56
N ILE A 135 -14.00 -3.55 -5.43
CA ILE A 135 -13.29 -4.82 -5.34
C ILE A 135 -13.56 -5.52 -4.01
N LEU A 136 -13.48 -4.81 -2.90
CA LEU A 136 -13.54 -5.41 -1.57
C LEU A 136 -14.96 -5.79 -1.14
N THR A 137 -15.98 -5.09 -1.64
CA THR A 137 -17.37 -5.34 -1.24
C THR A 137 -18.17 -6.11 -2.28
N ALA A 138 -17.58 -6.44 -3.43
CA ALA A 138 -18.25 -7.26 -4.43
C ALA A 138 -18.49 -8.67 -3.88
N SER A 139 -19.70 -9.15 -4.00
CA SER A 139 -20.07 -10.48 -3.51
C SER A 139 -20.25 -11.47 -4.65
#